data_1bbe933f7cdab4a11040992085f05d8a
#
_entry.id   1bbe933f7cdab4a11040992085f05d8a
#
_cell.length_a   1.000
_cell.length_b   1.000
_cell.length_c   1.000
_cell.angle_alpha   90.00
_cell.angle_beta   90.00
_cell.angle_gamma   90.00
#
_symmetry.space_group_name_H-M   'P 1'
#
loop_
_entity.id
_entity.type
_entity.pdbx_description
1 polymer ?
#
loop_
_entity_poly.entity_id
_entity_poly.type
_entity_poly.pdbx_seq_one_letter_code
_entity_poly.pdbx_strand_id
1 'polypeptide(L)'
;MKMEQTATRTAEFETFDKKRMRFLLVCLIGAFVVGLAYTWAVLQNPFIQQMGGDAVTSTVVLCYTVTVVSSCMSHSVFGAFTKKLGPKKTILLGTLMFGLGYIVSGRTSSMVLFFISFGLGTGIGSGFIYPTIMGYMATVFPDKRGSVSGAVAGVYGGASIVWSPLLAGWIEKSGLAAALLIVGVIALVCIGAVSFLIEQPPEGYLEYKSKSAAPSGAGKAVKKTNLPDLTRGQMVKTSMFYVAIIAFAFGCTSGMMVISQVSSIMQKGFAMTATQAAVYVSVTSFMSMMGRFIWGWVTDHFNKYVTLSIICGLPVITMGLLAVSASMPLTVACLAVTALCYGGFGSTITPITADLFGSKHVTENYGVMYLAFGFAGLVGPQLAVNFSSGGDYTTAYLVAAVISAIALVMALLVRKKVLSSYTD
;
A
#
# COMPACT_ATOMS: atom_id res chain seq x y z
N MET A 1 -29.62 -5.89 -39.51
CA MET A 1 -28.18 -5.50 -39.34
C MET A 1 -27.90 -4.69 -38.10
N LYS A 2 -28.41 -3.44 -37.86
CA LYS A 2 -28.16 -2.71 -36.59
C LYS A 2 -28.74 -3.38 -35.36
N MET A 3 -29.95 -3.95 -35.41
CA MET A 3 -30.58 -4.64 -34.30
C MET A 3 -29.88 -5.97 -33.94
N GLU A 4 -29.41 -6.74 -34.90
CA GLU A 4 -28.62 -7.96 -34.71
C GLU A 4 -27.26 -7.67 -34.07
N GLN A 5 -26.57 -6.61 -34.53
CA GLN A 5 -25.32 -6.16 -33.94
C GLN A 5 -25.48 -5.72 -32.46
N THR A 6 -26.61 -5.08 -32.13
CA THR A 6 -26.92 -4.68 -30.77
C THR A 6 -27.22 -5.90 -29.87
N ALA A 7 -27.98 -6.87 -30.39
CA ALA A 7 -28.29 -8.11 -29.66
C ALA A 7 -27.02 -8.96 -29.40
N THR A 8 -26.15 -9.09 -30.40
CA THR A 8 -24.88 -9.82 -30.26
C THR A 8 -23.95 -9.18 -29.22
N ARG A 9 -23.84 -7.84 -29.23
CA ARG A 9 -23.07 -7.11 -28.21
C ARG A 9 -23.63 -7.27 -26.80
N THR A 10 -24.95 -7.25 -26.66
CA THR A 10 -25.59 -7.44 -25.33
C THR A 10 -25.32 -8.84 -24.79
N ALA A 11 -25.40 -9.88 -25.63
CA ALA A 11 -25.08 -11.25 -25.24
C ALA A 11 -23.59 -11.42 -24.83
N GLU A 12 -22.68 -10.71 -25.52
CA GLU A 12 -21.26 -10.69 -25.15
C GLU A 12 -21.03 -10.03 -23.78
N PHE A 13 -21.72 -8.91 -23.51
CA PHE A 13 -21.65 -8.23 -22.20
C PHE A 13 -22.21 -9.10 -21.07
N GLU A 14 -23.33 -9.81 -21.28
CA GLU A 14 -23.89 -10.73 -20.31
C GLU A 14 -22.97 -11.93 -20.03
N THR A 15 -22.31 -12.45 -21.07
CA THR A 15 -21.34 -13.54 -20.93
C THR A 15 -20.13 -13.10 -20.12
N PHE A 16 -19.61 -11.91 -20.37
CA PHE A 16 -18.52 -11.32 -19.59
C PHE A 16 -18.95 -11.06 -18.14
N ASP A 17 -20.18 -10.58 -17.94
CA ASP A 17 -20.74 -10.30 -16.62
C ASP A 17 -20.81 -11.55 -15.73
N LYS A 18 -21.17 -12.71 -16.27
CA LYS A 18 -21.16 -13.99 -15.56
C LYS A 18 -19.77 -14.41 -15.08
N LYS A 19 -18.72 -13.96 -15.76
CA LYS A 19 -17.32 -14.29 -15.40
C LYS A 19 -16.70 -13.32 -14.38
N ARG A 20 -17.33 -12.17 -14.07
CA ARG A 20 -16.76 -11.11 -13.22
C ARG A 20 -16.27 -11.62 -11.86
N MET A 21 -17.08 -12.45 -11.19
CA MET A 21 -16.70 -12.99 -9.88
C MET A 21 -15.47 -13.89 -9.96
N ARG A 22 -15.29 -14.63 -11.04
CA ARG A 22 -14.06 -15.41 -11.30
C ARG A 22 -12.86 -14.48 -11.42
N PHE A 23 -12.98 -13.38 -12.18
CA PHE A 23 -11.89 -12.41 -12.31
C PHE A 23 -11.54 -11.75 -10.97
N LEU A 24 -12.55 -11.44 -10.15
CA LEU A 24 -12.33 -10.91 -8.81
C LEU A 24 -11.53 -11.90 -7.94
N LEU A 25 -11.95 -13.16 -7.89
CA LEU A 25 -11.25 -14.17 -7.08
C LEU A 25 -9.80 -14.37 -7.54
N VAL A 26 -9.57 -14.43 -8.85
CA VAL A 26 -8.22 -14.57 -9.44
C VAL A 26 -7.36 -13.35 -9.09
N CYS A 27 -7.91 -12.14 -9.16
CA CYS A 27 -7.20 -10.91 -8.80
C CYS A 27 -6.95 -10.80 -7.29
N LEU A 28 -7.86 -11.30 -6.45
CA LEU A 28 -7.65 -11.36 -4.99
C LEU A 28 -6.49 -12.30 -4.65
N ILE A 29 -6.37 -13.45 -5.32
CA ILE A 29 -5.21 -14.35 -5.17
C ILE A 29 -3.92 -13.62 -5.57
N GLY A 30 -3.91 -12.92 -6.70
CA GLY A 30 -2.77 -12.11 -7.12
C GLY A 30 -2.40 -11.04 -6.10
N ALA A 31 -3.38 -10.29 -5.59
CA ALA A 31 -3.20 -9.28 -4.57
C ALA A 31 -2.65 -9.86 -3.25
N PHE A 32 -3.14 -11.05 -2.85
CA PHE A 32 -2.67 -11.77 -1.67
C PHE A 32 -1.19 -12.16 -1.80
N VAL A 33 -0.78 -12.66 -2.95
CA VAL A 33 0.63 -13.06 -3.16
C VAL A 33 1.54 -11.83 -3.26
N VAL A 34 1.13 -10.78 -3.97
CA VAL A 34 1.93 -9.52 -4.02
C VAL A 34 2.03 -8.87 -2.65
N GLY A 35 1.08 -9.13 -1.74
CA GLY A 35 1.12 -8.69 -0.36
C GLY A 35 2.30 -9.22 0.47
N LEU A 36 3.10 -10.18 -0.07
CA LEU A 36 4.42 -10.54 0.44
C LEU A 36 5.34 -9.33 0.64
N ALA A 37 5.13 -8.23 -0.08
CA ALA A 37 5.86 -6.99 0.14
C ALA A 37 5.76 -6.47 1.59
N TYR A 38 4.70 -6.81 2.32
CA TYR A 38 4.52 -6.46 3.73
C TYR A 38 5.21 -7.41 4.73
N THR A 39 5.92 -8.44 4.26
CA THR A 39 6.65 -9.39 5.13
C THR A 39 8.09 -8.98 5.40
N TRP A 40 8.51 -7.79 4.96
CA TRP A 40 9.87 -7.27 5.18
C TRP A 40 10.35 -7.40 6.63
N ALA A 41 9.47 -7.09 7.59
CA ALA A 41 9.80 -7.18 9.00
C ALA A 41 10.30 -8.57 9.46
N VAL A 42 9.88 -9.64 8.76
CA VAL A 42 10.34 -11.03 9.00
C VAL A 42 11.64 -11.31 8.23
N LEU A 43 11.81 -10.72 7.05
CA LEU A 43 12.96 -10.95 6.15
C LEU A 43 14.20 -10.15 6.55
N GLN A 44 14.04 -9.03 7.22
CA GLN A 44 15.11 -8.07 7.51
C GLN A 44 16.30 -8.73 8.22
N ASN A 45 16.08 -9.37 9.37
CA ASN A 45 17.15 -9.96 10.15
C ASN A 45 17.85 -11.13 9.44
N PRO A 46 17.13 -12.07 8.78
CA PRO A 46 17.75 -13.09 7.93
C PRO A 46 18.63 -12.50 6.81
N PHE A 47 18.19 -11.43 6.14
CA PHE A 47 19.01 -10.76 5.13
C PHE A 47 20.26 -10.09 5.73
N ILE A 48 20.14 -9.45 6.91
CA ILE A 48 21.28 -8.86 7.61
C ILE A 48 22.34 -9.94 7.87
N GLN A 49 21.95 -11.09 8.37
CA GLN A 49 22.86 -12.21 8.64
C GLN A 49 23.49 -12.77 7.34
N GLN A 50 22.70 -12.90 6.27
CA GLN A 50 23.20 -13.37 4.97
C GLN A 50 24.22 -12.43 4.35
N MET A 51 24.09 -11.11 4.56
CA MET A 51 24.92 -10.07 3.91
C MET A 51 26.17 -9.67 4.71
N GLY A 52 26.35 -10.17 5.93
CA GLY A 52 27.57 -9.87 6.71
C GLY A 52 27.31 -9.42 8.16
N GLY A 53 26.10 -9.62 8.67
CA GLY A 53 25.72 -9.32 10.04
C GLY A 53 25.42 -7.85 10.32
N ASP A 54 25.51 -7.46 11.59
CA ASP A 54 25.03 -6.15 12.06
C ASP A 54 25.73 -4.94 11.41
N ALA A 55 26.98 -5.11 10.92
CA ALA A 55 27.72 -4.05 10.25
C ALA A 55 27.04 -3.49 8.99
N VAL A 56 26.18 -4.29 8.34
CA VAL A 56 25.48 -3.90 7.08
C VAL A 56 24.00 -3.60 7.29
N THR A 57 23.52 -3.52 8.53
CA THR A 57 22.09 -3.32 8.86
C THR A 57 21.48 -2.13 8.12
N SER A 58 22.11 -0.95 8.16
CA SER A 58 21.60 0.25 7.50
C SER A 58 21.50 0.07 5.99
N THR A 59 22.47 -0.62 5.37
CA THR A 59 22.51 -0.88 3.93
C THR A 59 21.41 -1.86 3.51
N VAL A 60 21.16 -2.91 4.31
CA VAL A 60 20.08 -3.87 4.04
C VAL A 60 18.71 -3.21 4.17
N VAL A 61 18.52 -2.36 5.19
CA VAL A 61 17.27 -1.59 5.36
C VAL A 61 17.10 -0.56 4.23
N LEU A 62 18.18 0.03 3.74
CA LEU A 62 18.13 0.91 2.56
C LEU A 62 17.64 0.15 1.32
N CYS A 63 17.96 -1.13 1.17
CA CYS A 63 17.44 -1.95 0.08
C CYS A 63 15.89 -2.06 0.12
N TYR A 64 15.29 -2.24 1.31
CA TYR A 64 13.84 -2.18 1.45
C TYR A 64 13.27 -0.80 1.09
N THR A 65 13.94 0.25 1.49
CA THR A 65 13.61 1.62 1.07
C THR A 65 13.56 1.74 -0.45
N VAL A 66 14.58 1.21 -1.16
CA VAL A 66 14.61 1.17 -2.62
C VAL A 66 13.42 0.36 -3.16
N THR A 67 13.05 -0.76 -2.51
CA THR A 67 11.87 -1.55 -2.90
C THR A 67 10.58 -0.72 -2.83
N VAL A 68 10.35 0.00 -1.73
CA VAL A 68 9.14 0.80 -1.56
C VAL A 68 9.11 1.99 -2.54
N VAL A 69 10.22 2.70 -2.67
CA VAL A 69 10.33 3.86 -3.56
C VAL A 69 10.15 3.44 -5.02
N SER A 70 10.82 2.37 -5.46
CA SER A 70 10.71 1.86 -6.83
C SER A 70 9.30 1.36 -7.13
N SER A 71 8.62 0.75 -6.15
CA SER A 71 7.20 0.39 -6.27
C SER A 71 6.32 1.63 -6.46
N CYS A 72 6.45 2.65 -5.60
CA CYS A 72 5.66 3.88 -5.71
C CYS A 72 5.93 4.66 -7.01
N MET A 73 7.21 4.75 -7.44
CA MET A 73 7.56 5.38 -8.71
C MET A 73 6.97 4.61 -9.89
N SER A 74 6.97 3.29 -9.83
CA SER A 74 6.36 2.44 -10.85
C SER A 74 4.85 2.69 -10.98
N HIS A 75 4.14 2.90 -9.88
CA HIS A 75 2.72 3.30 -9.91
C HIS A 75 2.51 4.59 -10.74
N SER A 76 3.40 5.58 -10.58
CA SER A 76 3.25 6.89 -11.22
C SER A 76 3.66 6.89 -12.69
N VAL A 77 4.72 6.13 -13.04
CA VAL A 77 5.32 6.12 -14.38
C VAL A 77 4.62 5.13 -15.31
N PHE A 78 4.29 3.93 -14.82
CA PHE A 78 3.89 2.81 -15.64
C PHE A 78 2.37 2.69 -15.90
N GLY A 79 1.54 3.56 -15.35
CA GLY A 79 0.14 3.70 -15.79
C GLY A 79 0.01 3.95 -17.30
N ALA A 80 0.99 4.64 -17.90
CA ALA A 80 1.09 4.81 -19.34
C ALA A 80 1.51 3.53 -20.09
N PHE A 81 2.34 2.69 -19.46
CA PHE A 81 2.75 1.39 -20.02
C PHE A 81 1.60 0.40 -20.08
N THR A 82 0.76 0.36 -19.05
CA THR A 82 -0.42 -0.52 -19.01
C THR A 82 -1.38 -0.20 -20.15
N LYS A 83 -1.51 1.07 -20.56
CA LYS A 83 -2.29 1.47 -21.74
C LYS A 83 -1.73 0.89 -23.04
N LYS A 84 -0.40 0.77 -23.19
CA LYS A 84 0.26 0.25 -24.40
C LYS A 84 0.34 -1.27 -24.43
N LEU A 85 0.72 -1.90 -23.30
CA LEU A 85 0.96 -3.34 -23.22
C LEU A 85 -0.30 -4.15 -22.88
N GLY A 86 -1.30 -3.50 -22.29
CA GLY A 86 -2.47 -4.14 -21.72
C GLY A 86 -2.20 -4.81 -20.36
N PRO A 87 -3.26 -5.15 -19.59
CA PRO A 87 -3.13 -5.65 -18.23
C PRO A 87 -2.41 -7.00 -18.15
N LYS A 88 -2.66 -7.92 -19.09
CA LYS A 88 -2.03 -9.26 -19.10
C LYS A 88 -0.51 -9.19 -19.14
N LYS A 89 0.04 -8.50 -20.15
CA LYS A 89 1.51 -8.40 -20.33
C LYS A 89 2.17 -7.61 -19.20
N THR A 90 1.50 -6.58 -18.68
CA THR A 90 2.00 -5.79 -17.55
C THR A 90 2.10 -6.63 -16.28
N ILE A 91 1.06 -7.41 -15.95
CA ILE A 91 1.09 -8.34 -14.81
C ILE A 91 2.17 -9.39 -15.01
N LEU A 92 2.29 -10.00 -16.20
CA LEU A 92 3.29 -11.03 -16.47
C LEU A 92 4.71 -10.51 -16.30
N LEU A 93 5.03 -9.33 -16.84
CA LEU A 93 6.33 -8.70 -16.66
C LEU A 93 6.62 -8.42 -15.18
N GLY A 94 5.65 -7.85 -14.48
CA GLY A 94 5.76 -7.64 -13.03
C GLY A 94 5.97 -8.94 -12.26
N THR A 95 5.28 -10.02 -12.65
CA THR A 95 5.41 -11.35 -12.03
C THR A 95 6.83 -11.89 -12.15
N LEU A 96 7.43 -11.80 -13.35
CA LEU A 96 8.82 -12.24 -13.57
C LEU A 96 9.78 -11.45 -12.69
N MET A 97 9.66 -10.11 -12.66
CA MET A 97 10.53 -9.27 -11.84
C MET A 97 10.35 -9.57 -10.34
N PHE A 98 9.12 -9.69 -9.87
CA PHE A 98 8.79 -9.95 -8.47
C PHE A 98 9.26 -11.35 -8.02
N GLY A 99 8.89 -12.39 -8.74
CA GLY A 99 9.23 -13.77 -8.38
C GLY A 99 10.73 -14.06 -8.47
N LEU A 100 11.39 -13.66 -9.58
CA LEU A 100 12.85 -13.82 -9.72
C LEU A 100 13.60 -12.95 -8.71
N GLY A 101 13.06 -11.76 -8.36
CA GLY A 101 13.60 -10.89 -7.33
C GLY A 101 13.74 -11.62 -5.99
N TYR A 102 12.71 -12.33 -5.53
CA TYR A 102 12.75 -13.16 -4.32
C TYR A 102 13.75 -14.32 -4.46
N ILE A 103 13.71 -15.08 -5.56
CA ILE A 103 14.57 -16.24 -5.77
C ILE A 103 16.05 -15.88 -5.74
N VAL A 104 16.42 -14.82 -6.44
CA VAL A 104 17.82 -14.37 -6.55
C VAL A 104 18.30 -13.77 -5.23
N SER A 105 17.48 -12.92 -4.59
CA SER A 105 17.85 -12.28 -3.33
C SER A 105 18.13 -13.28 -2.19
N GLY A 106 17.42 -14.42 -2.18
CA GLY A 106 17.64 -15.47 -1.19
C GLY A 106 18.94 -16.23 -1.32
N ARG A 107 19.62 -16.12 -2.47
CA ARG A 107 20.86 -16.88 -2.77
C ARG A 107 22.11 -16.02 -2.92
N THR A 108 21.93 -14.71 -3.04
CA THR A 108 23.08 -13.82 -3.29
C THR A 108 23.76 -13.40 -1.99
N SER A 109 25.10 -13.34 -2.02
CA SER A 109 25.92 -12.67 -1.00
C SER A 109 26.41 -11.30 -1.49
N SER A 110 26.12 -10.93 -2.74
CA SER A 110 26.50 -9.62 -3.31
C SER A 110 25.44 -8.57 -2.95
N MET A 111 25.88 -7.49 -2.28
CA MET A 111 25.00 -6.37 -1.95
C MET A 111 24.41 -5.72 -3.21
N VAL A 112 25.20 -5.57 -4.28
CA VAL A 112 24.72 -4.99 -5.54
C VAL A 112 23.61 -5.85 -6.15
N LEU A 113 23.82 -7.18 -6.21
CA LEU A 113 22.80 -8.09 -6.74
C LEU A 113 21.56 -8.16 -5.86
N PHE A 114 21.71 -7.99 -4.55
CA PHE A 114 20.59 -7.87 -3.60
C PHE A 114 19.75 -6.61 -3.90
N PHE A 115 20.39 -5.45 -4.12
CA PHE A 115 19.65 -4.22 -4.49
C PHE A 115 18.95 -4.36 -5.84
N ILE A 116 19.59 -4.99 -6.83
CA ILE A 116 18.98 -5.20 -8.14
C ILE A 116 17.80 -6.19 -8.04
N SER A 117 17.99 -7.31 -7.35
CA SER A 117 16.97 -8.38 -7.29
C SER A 117 15.84 -8.05 -6.32
N PHE A 118 16.14 -7.77 -5.05
CA PHE A 118 15.14 -7.44 -4.05
C PHE A 118 14.68 -5.98 -4.19
N GLY A 119 15.61 -5.03 -4.17
CA GLY A 119 15.29 -3.59 -4.20
C GLY A 119 14.50 -3.18 -5.45
N LEU A 120 15.06 -3.37 -6.62
CA LEU A 120 14.43 -2.97 -7.87
C LEU A 120 13.49 -4.05 -8.42
N GLY A 121 13.91 -5.32 -8.42
CA GLY A 121 13.12 -6.41 -9.00
C GLY A 121 11.78 -6.60 -8.31
N THR A 122 11.76 -6.79 -6.99
CA THR A 122 10.50 -6.94 -6.26
C THR A 122 9.71 -5.63 -6.20
N GLY A 123 10.38 -4.49 -6.06
CA GLY A 123 9.74 -3.17 -5.99
C GLY A 123 9.01 -2.82 -7.29
N ILE A 124 9.71 -2.78 -8.42
CA ILE A 124 9.11 -2.50 -9.73
C ILE A 124 8.06 -3.57 -10.08
N GLY A 125 8.36 -4.84 -9.78
CA GLY A 125 7.44 -5.94 -10.01
C GLY A 125 6.11 -5.75 -9.28
N SER A 126 6.12 -5.45 -7.99
CA SER A 126 4.90 -5.14 -7.23
C SER A 126 4.18 -3.90 -7.75
N GLY A 127 4.94 -2.88 -8.16
CA GLY A 127 4.43 -1.66 -8.77
C GLY A 127 3.78 -1.86 -10.14
N PHE A 128 4.11 -2.91 -10.87
CA PHE A 128 3.39 -3.31 -12.08
C PHE A 128 2.12 -4.11 -11.78
N ILE A 129 2.17 -5.05 -10.83
CA ILE A 129 1.10 -6.00 -10.60
C ILE A 129 -0.08 -5.34 -9.88
N TYR A 130 0.16 -4.75 -8.70
CA TYR A 130 -0.91 -4.26 -7.83
C TYR A 130 -1.78 -3.16 -8.47
N PRO A 131 -1.21 -2.07 -9.05
CA PRO A 131 -2.02 -1.03 -9.68
C PRO A 131 -2.75 -1.52 -10.93
N THR A 132 -2.14 -2.48 -11.67
CA THR A 132 -2.79 -3.07 -12.84
C THR A 132 -4.00 -3.89 -12.43
N ILE A 133 -3.91 -4.68 -11.35
CA ILE A 133 -5.06 -5.39 -10.77
C ILE A 133 -6.13 -4.39 -10.34
N MET A 134 -5.77 -3.32 -9.63
CA MET A 134 -6.71 -2.29 -9.18
C MET A 134 -7.42 -1.60 -10.35
N GLY A 135 -6.67 -1.19 -11.36
CA GLY A 135 -7.22 -0.56 -12.57
C GLY A 135 -8.12 -1.51 -13.35
N TYR A 136 -7.71 -2.76 -13.53
CA TYR A 136 -8.51 -3.80 -14.19
C TYR A 136 -9.82 -4.04 -13.43
N MET A 137 -9.79 -4.19 -12.11
CA MET A 137 -10.98 -4.38 -11.30
C MET A 137 -11.93 -3.17 -11.37
N ALA A 138 -11.44 -1.95 -11.44
CA ALA A 138 -12.26 -0.75 -11.63
C ALA A 138 -12.97 -0.72 -12.98
N THR A 139 -12.42 -1.37 -14.01
CA THR A 139 -13.07 -1.50 -15.34
C THR A 139 -14.09 -2.65 -15.39
N VAL A 140 -13.81 -3.75 -14.69
CA VAL A 140 -14.69 -4.93 -14.61
C VAL A 140 -15.91 -4.68 -13.71
N PHE A 141 -15.75 -3.88 -12.65
CA PHE A 141 -16.79 -3.56 -11.68
C PHE A 141 -17.06 -2.05 -11.58
N PRO A 142 -17.55 -1.41 -12.67
CA PRO A 142 -17.85 0.02 -12.64
C PRO A 142 -19.02 0.35 -11.70
N ASP A 143 -19.88 -0.64 -11.40
CA ASP A 143 -21.03 -0.59 -10.50
C ASP A 143 -20.66 -0.71 -9.01
N LYS A 144 -19.49 -1.31 -8.68
CA LYS A 144 -19.06 -1.60 -7.30
C LYS A 144 -17.59 -1.26 -7.06
N ARG A 145 -17.10 -0.17 -7.66
CA ARG A 145 -15.67 0.21 -7.63
C ARG A 145 -15.10 0.28 -6.21
N GLY A 146 -15.81 0.94 -5.30
CA GLY A 146 -15.37 1.12 -3.91
C GLY A 146 -15.21 -0.21 -3.17
N SER A 147 -16.24 -1.05 -3.20
CA SER A 147 -16.23 -2.36 -2.53
C SER A 147 -15.14 -3.28 -3.07
N VAL A 148 -14.97 -3.33 -4.40
CA VAL A 148 -13.98 -4.19 -5.06
C VAL A 148 -12.56 -3.68 -4.83
N SER A 149 -12.33 -2.38 -4.92
CA SER A 149 -11.03 -1.77 -4.60
C SER A 149 -10.69 -1.97 -3.13
N GLY A 150 -11.67 -1.84 -2.23
CA GLY A 150 -11.51 -2.12 -0.82
C GLY A 150 -11.12 -3.58 -0.55
N ALA A 151 -11.77 -4.53 -1.23
CA ALA A 151 -11.46 -5.96 -1.10
C ALA A 151 -10.02 -6.26 -1.57
N VAL A 152 -9.62 -5.76 -2.74
CA VAL A 152 -8.25 -5.95 -3.27
C VAL A 152 -7.21 -5.32 -2.35
N ALA A 153 -7.44 -4.07 -1.89
CA ALA A 153 -6.53 -3.38 -0.99
C ALA A 153 -6.47 -4.05 0.41
N GLY A 154 -7.61 -4.55 0.90
CA GLY A 154 -7.71 -5.28 2.15
C GLY A 154 -6.90 -6.57 2.11
N VAL A 155 -7.10 -7.40 1.09
CA VAL A 155 -6.36 -8.65 0.89
C VAL A 155 -4.87 -8.40 0.71
N TYR A 156 -4.47 -7.42 -0.10
CA TYR A 156 -3.08 -7.02 -0.28
C TYR A 156 -2.42 -6.60 1.04
N GLY A 157 -3.07 -5.73 1.82
CA GLY A 157 -2.51 -5.23 3.07
C GLY A 157 -2.57 -6.24 4.23
N GLY A 158 -3.57 -7.12 4.23
CA GLY A 158 -3.71 -8.18 5.23
C GLY A 158 -2.93 -9.46 4.92
N ALA A 159 -2.32 -9.57 3.74
CA ALA A 159 -1.64 -10.78 3.29
C ALA A 159 -0.53 -11.25 4.24
N SER A 160 0.19 -10.32 4.87
CA SER A 160 1.25 -10.65 5.82
C SER A 160 0.74 -11.30 7.12
N ILE A 161 -0.56 -11.25 7.42
CA ILE A 161 -1.17 -12.02 8.52
C ILE A 161 -0.86 -13.52 8.34
N VAL A 162 -0.95 -13.98 7.11
CA VAL A 162 -0.70 -15.40 6.75
C VAL A 162 0.76 -15.61 6.36
N TRP A 163 1.31 -14.73 5.52
CA TRP A 163 2.67 -14.90 5.00
C TRP A 163 3.75 -14.79 6.07
N SER A 164 3.58 -13.90 7.08
CA SER A 164 4.64 -13.68 8.07
C SER A 164 4.95 -14.92 8.91
N PRO A 165 3.98 -15.60 9.54
CA PRO A 165 4.25 -16.81 10.30
C PRO A 165 4.71 -17.98 9.42
N LEU A 166 4.15 -18.14 8.20
CA LEU A 166 4.59 -19.17 7.26
C LEU A 166 6.05 -18.96 6.85
N LEU A 167 6.40 -17.74 6.49
CA LEU A 167 7.74 -17.39 6.04
C LEU A 167 8.77 -17.54 7.17
N ALA A 168 8.45 -17.08 8.39
CA ALA A 168 9.29 -17.25 9.56
C ALA A 168 9.55 -18.75 9.84
N GLY A 169 8.52 -19.58 9.82
CA GLY A 169 8.64 -21.02 10.02
C GLY A 169 9.43 -21.73 8.90
N TRP A 170 9.30 -21.32 7.64
CA TRP A 170 10.11 -21.88 6.55
C TRP A 170 11.58 -21.45 6.64
N ILE A 171 11.85 -20.19 7.04
CA ILE A 171 13.23 -19.70 7.25
C ILE A 171 13.89 -20.48 8.38
N GLU A 172 13.18 -20.68 9.48
CA GLU A 172 13.69 -21.43 10.65
C GLU A 172 14.01 -22.90 10.31
N LYS A 173 13.14 -23.56 9.52
CA LYS A 173 13.28 -24.98 9.17
C LYS A 173 14.28 -25.26 8.03
N SER A 174 14.30 -24.41 7.01
CA SER A 174 14.96 -24.70 5.73
C SER A 174 15.93 -23.60 5.29
N GLY A 175 16.07 -22.53 6.08
CA GLY A 175 16.90 -21.38 5.76
C GLY A 175 16.27 -20.39 4.77
N LEU A 176 16.87 -19.21 4.69
CA LEU A 176 16.34 -18.08 3.89
C LEU A 176 16.27 -18.43 2.39
N ALA A 177 17.30 -19.06 1.83
CA ALA A 177 17.37 -19.38 0.40
C ALA A 177 16.25 -20.31 -0.06
N ALA A 178 15.94 -21.35 0.74
CA ALA A 178 14.85 -22.30 0.42
C ALA A 178 13.47 -21.63 0.59
N ALA A 179 13.28 -20.84 1.66
CA ALA A 179 12.04 -20.12 1.90
C ALA A 179 11.73 -19.13 0.76
N LEU A 180 12.72 -18.36 0.31
CA LEU A 180 12.54 -17.39 -0.78
C LEU A 180 12.41 -18.05 -2.17
N LEU A 181 12.98 -19.24 -2.36
CA LEU A 181 12.70 -20.04 -3.55
C LEU A 181 11.22 -20.43 -3.61
N ILE A 182 10.67 -20.99 -2.51
CA ILE A 182 9.27 -21.40 -2.42
C ILE A 182 8.36 -20.18 -2.71
N VAL A 183 8.61 -19.07 -2.04
CA VAL A 183 7.84 -17.82 -2.20
C VAL A 183 7.92 -17.30 -3.65
N GLY A 184 9.11 -17.28 -4.23
CA GLY A 184 9.30 -16.81 -5.61
C GLY A 184 8.59 -17.71 -6.62
N VAL A 185 8.61 -19.03 -6.44
CA VAL A 185 7.88 -19.98 -7.30
C VAL A 185 6.37 -19.80 -7.14
N ILE A 186 5.86 -19.65 -5.92
CA ILE A 186 4.45 -19.36 -5.67
C ILE A 186 4.05 -18.05 -6.39
N ALA A 187 4.88 -17.02 -6.31
CA ALA A 187 4.63 -15.75 -6.99
C ALA A 187 4.58 -15.92 -8.52
N LEU A 188 5.56 -16.62 -9.11
CA LEU A 188 5.60 -16.88 -10.54
C LEU A 188 4.39 -17.67 -11.03
N VAL A 189 3.97 -18.70 -10.30
CA VAL A 189 2.83 -19.56 -10.67
C VAL A 189 1.50 -18.83 -10.44
N CYS A 190 1.25 -18.35 -9.22
CA CYS A 190 -0.06 -17.79 -8.87
C CYS A 190 -0.34 -16.45 -9.58
N ILE A 191 0.62 -15.51 -9.57
CA ILE A 191 0.42 -14.21 -10.22
C ILE A 191 0.54 -14.38 -11.75
N GLY A 192 1.41 -15.29 -12.24
CA GLY A 192 1.46 -15.66 -13.63
C GLY A 192 0.11 -16.18 -14.12
N ALA A 193 -0.54 -17.06 -13.36
CA ALA A 193 -1.89 -17.55 -13.69
C ALA A 193 -2.91 -16.41 -13.77
N VAL A 194 -2.82 -15.37 -12.93
CA VAL A 194 -3.69 -14.19 -13.03
C VAL A 194 -3.60 -13.57 -14.43
N SER A 195 -2.39 -13.41 -14.98
CA SER A 195 -2.18 -12.78 -16.28
C SER A 195 -2.84 -13.56 -17.44
N PHE A 196 -2.95 -14.89 -17.32
CA PHE A 196 -3.60 -15.73 -18.32
C PHE A 196 -5.11 -15.83 -18.13
N LEU A 197 -5.59 -15.82 -16.88
CA LEU A 197 -7.00 -16.04 -16.54
C LEU A 197 -7.89 -14.80 -16.65
N ILE A 198 -7.33 -13.59 -16.61
CA ILE A 198 -8.10 -12.36 -16.82
C ILE A 198 -8.40 -12.18 -18.31
N GLU A 199 -9.58 -11.60 -18.62
CA GLU A 199 -10.00 -11.25 -19.98
C GLU A 199 -10.20 -9.74 -20.06
N GLN A 200 -9.91 -9.12 -21.19
CA GLN A 200 -10.21 -7.70 -21.36
C GLN A 200 -11.72 -7.50 -21.51
N PRO A 201 -12.28 -6.46 -20.84
CA PRO A 201 -13.66 -6.12 -21.02
C PRO A 201 -13.94 -5.80 -22.51
N PRO A 202 -15.07 -6.27 -23.07
CA PRO A 202 -15.47 -5.93 -24.42
C PRO A 202 -15.62 -4.40 -24.61
N GLU A 203 -15.40 -3.91 -25.83
CA GLU A 203 -15.56 -2.48 -26.13
C GLU A 203 -16.99 -1.99 -25.84
N GLY A 204 -17.09 -0.91 -25.04
CA GLY A 204 -18.37 -0.34 -24.62
C GLY A 204 -18.98 -0.99 -23.37
N TYR A 205 -18.36 -2.04 -22.78
CA TYR A 205 -18.85 -2.67 -21.57
C TYR A 205 -18.95 -1.68 -20.38
N LEU A 206 -17.96 -0.80 -20.24
CA LEU A 206 -17.93 0.22 -19.20
C LEU A 206 -19.14 1.15 -19.26
N GLU A 207 -19.53 1.58 -20.46
CA GLU A 207 -20.70 2.45 -20.70
C GLU A 207 -22.00 1.69 -20.47
N TYR A 208 -22.08 0.45 -20.94
CA TYR A 208 -23.23 -0.43 -20.73
C TYR A 208 -23.52 -0.61 -19.23
N LYS A 209 -22.51 -0.95 -18.43
CA LYS A 209 -22.68 -1.15 -16.99
C LYS A 209 -22.88 0.14 -16.20
N SER A 210 -22.26 1.24 -16.59
CA SER A 210 -22.47 2.53 -15.91
C SER A 210 -23.89 3.08 -16.13
N LYS A 211 -24.52 2.79 -17.28
CA LYS A 211 -25.91 3.13 -17.54
C LYS A 211 -26.91 2.20 -16.86
N SER A 212 -26.55 0.92 -16.68
CA SER A 212 -27.38 -0.08 -16.01
C SER A 212 -27.32 0.01 -14.47
N ALA A 213 -26.30 0.63 -13.92
CA ALA A 213 -26.19 0.94 -12.51
C ALA A 213 -27.11 2.14 -12.23
N ALA A 214 -28.38 1.89 -11.93
CA ALA A 214 -29.19 2.88 -11.24
C ALA A 214 -28.43 3.36 -10.00
N PRO A 215 -28.57 4.64 -9.55
CA PRO A 215 -27.82 5.18 -8.44
C PRO A 215 -28.17 4.43 -7.16
N SER A 216 -27.55 3.30 -6.92
CA SER A 216 -27.65 2.51 -5.69
C SER A 216 -26.78 3.17 -4.65
N GLY A 217 -27.40 3.91 -3.80
CA GLY A 217 -26.79 4.63 -2.70
C GLY A 217 -26.60 6.08 -3.07
N ALA A 218 -27.65 6.84 -2.79
CA ALA A 218 -27.54 8.26 -2.55
C ALA A 218 -26.60 8.49 -1.35
N GLY A 219 -25.31 8.34 -1.57
CA GLY A 219 -24.38 9.21 -0.89
C GLY A 219 -24.87 10.60 -1.27
N LYS A 220 -25.31 11.38 -0.29
CA LYS A 220 -25.71 12.77 -0.42
C LYS A 220 -24.76 13.38 -1.45
N ALA A 221 -25.32 13.91 -2.56
CA ALA A 221 -24.54 14.57 -3.59
C ALA A 221 -23.51 15.43 -2.87
N VAL A 222 -22.24 15.04 -2.98
CA VAL A 222 -21.15 15.84 -2.42
C VAL A 222 -21.38 17.18 -3.05
N LYS A 223 -21.72 18.21 -2.24
CA LYS A 223 -21.84 19.58 -2.72
C LYS A 223 -20.63 19.79 -3.61
N LYS A 224 -20.87 20.02 -4.92
CA LYS A 224 -19.79 20.28 -5.87
C LYS A 224 -18.96 21.38 -5.25
N THR A 225 -17.76 21.07 -4.82
CA THR A 225 -16.79 22.09 -4.49
C THR A 225 -16.61 22.91 -5.75
N ASN A 226 -16.72 24.22 -5.67
CA ASN A 226 -16.43 25.15 -6.77
C ASN A 226 -14.93 25.16 -7.12
N LEU A 227 -14.16 24.17 -6.65
CA LEU A 227 -12.74 24.02 -6.95
C LEU A 227 -12.59 23.52 -8.38
N PRO A 228 -11.69 24.14 -9.18
CA PRO A 228 -11.45 23.77 -10.55
C PRO A 228 -10.87 22.36 -10.64
N ASP A 229 -11.28 21.59 -11.66
CA ASP A 229 -10.67 20.31 -12.02
C ASP A 229 -9.23 20.54 -12.53
N LEU A 230 -8.26 20.37 -11.65
CA LEU A 230 -6.85 20.60 -11.95
C LEU A 230 -6.22 19.38 -12.61
N THR A 231 -5.50 19.62 -13.69
CA THR A 231 -4.58 18.62 -14.25
C THR A 231 -3.39 18.42 -13.32
N ARG A 232 -2.66 17.29 -13.48
CA ARG A 232 -1.43 16.99 -12.73
C ARG A 232 -0.45 18.17 -12.69
N GLY A 233 -0.19 18.82 -13.84
CA GLY A 233 0.75 19.95 -13.94
C GLY A 233 0.25 21.22 -13.24
N GLN A 234 -1.05 21.42 -13.17
CA GLN A 234 -1.66 22.54 -12.43
C GLN A 234 -1.66 22.26 -10.93
N MET A 235 -2.01 21.04 -10.51
CA MET A 235 -2.04 20.63 -9.11
C MET A 235 -0.70 20.87 -8.42
N VAL A 236 0.42 20.44 -9.01
CA VAL A 236 1.76 20.59 -8.41
C VAL A 236 2.22 22.05 -8.29
N LYS A 237 1.55 23.00 -8.94
CA LYS A 237 1.83 24.44 -8.79
C LYS A 237 1.06 25.08 -7.63
N THR A 238 0.13 24.36 -7.01
CA THR A 238 -0.68 24.89 -5.91
C THR A 238 0.01 24.71 -4.56
N SER A 239 -0.09 25.69 -3.67
CA SER A 239 0.39 25.56 -2.28
C SER A 239 -0.37 24.47 -1.51
N MET A 240 -1.64 24.22 -1.87
CA MET A 240 -2.46 23.17 -1.26
C MET A 240 -1.88 21.77 -1.50
N PHE A 241 -1.28 21.52 -2.68
CA PHE A 241 -0.61 20.27 -2.99
C PHE A 241 0.53 19.99 -2.01
N TYR A 242 1.40 20.97 -1.76
CA TYR A 242 2.54 20.79 -0.85
C TYR A 242 2.10 20.56 0.59
N VAL A 243 1.10 21.30 1.07
CA VAL A 243 0.57 21.09 2.42
C VAL A 243 -0.07 19.71 2.55
N ALA A 244 -0.84 19.27 1.56
CA ALA A 244 -1.50 17.98 1.58
C ALA A 244 -0.49 16.83 1.46
N ILE A 245 0.46 16.90 0.52
CA ILE A 245 1.44 15.80 0.33
C ILE A 245 2.36 15.65 1.54
N ILE A 246 2.74 16.75 2.21
CA ILE A 246 3.52 16.70 3.47
C ILE A 246 2.70 16.06 4.58
N ALA A 247 1.40 16.41 4.72
CA ALA A 247 0.53 15.77 5.70
C ALA A 247 0.47 14.26 5.52
N PHE A 248 0.34 13.77 4.28
CA PHE A 248 0.35 12.34 3.96
C PHE A 248 1.72 11.69 4.13
N ALA A 249 2.78 12.31 3.63
CA ALA A 249 4.13 11.77 3.68
C ALA A 249 4.62 11.60 5.12
N PHE A 250 4.49 12.65 5.93
CA PHE A 250 4.93 12.63 7.32
C PHE A 250 3.97 11.81 8.20
N GLY A 251 2.66 11.85 7.91
CA GLY A 251 1.69 11.02 8.61
C GLY A 251 1.90 9.52 8.41
N CYS A 252 2.27 9.09 7.19
CA CYS A 252 2.57 7.68 6.90
C CYS A 252 3.90 7.21 7.52
N THR A 253 4.81 8.11 7.89
CA THR A 253 6.20 7.75 8.27
C THR A 253 6.25 6.88 9.52
N SER A 254 5.54 7.23 10.59
CA SER A 254 5.48 6.44 11.82
C SER A 254 4.87 5.05 11.59
N GLY A 255 3.82 4.96 10.78
CA GLY A 255 3.22 3.69 10.40
C GLY A 255 4.15 2.81 9.57
N MET A 256 4.87 3.40 8.61
CA MET A 256 5.85 2.67 7.81
C MET A 256 7.05 2.20 8.65
N MET A 257 7.50 3.00 9.63
CA MET A 257 8.48 2.59 10.62
C MET A 257 8.00 1.36 11.39
N VAL A 258 6.78 1.39 11.93
CA VAL A 258 6.20 0.27 12.67
C VAL A 258 6.10 -0.98 11.80
N ILE A 259 5.48 -0.89 10.63
CA ILE A 259 5.26 -2.04 9.73
C ILE A 259 6.59 -2.68 9.31
N SER A 260 7.62 -1.88 9.06
CA SER A 260 8.93 -2.39 8.65
C SER A 260 9.76 -2.96 9.80
N GLN A 261 9.59 -2.48 11.04
CA GLN A 261 10.49 -2.76 12.15
C GLN A 261 9.88 -3.52 13.32
N VAL A 262 8.56 -3.81 13.29
CA VAL A 262 7.88 -4.48 14.41
C VAL A 262 8.55 -5.77 14.84
N SER A 263 9.03 -6.60 13.91
CA SER A 263 9.75 -7.84 14.24
C SER A 263 11.06 -7.56 14.98
N SER A 264 11.85 -6.59 14.51
CA SER A 264 13.11 -6.19 15.17
C SER A 264 12.87 -5.57 16.54
N ILE A 265 11.83 -4.74 16.68
CA ILE A 265 11.41 -4.16 17.97
C ILE A 265 11.08 -5.29 18.98
N MET A 266 10.31 -6.30 18.57
CA MET A 266 9.94 -7.41 19.43
C MET A 266 11.13 -8.31 19.77
N GLN A 267 11.99 -8.60 18.79
CA GLN A 267 13.18 -9.44 19.03
C GLN A 267 14.21 -8.74 19.93
N LYS A 268 14.56 -7.50 19.63
CA LYS A 268 15.62 -6.77 20.34
C LYS A 268 15.13 -6.13 21.65
N GLY A 269 13.91 -5.58 21.67
CA GLY A 269 13.34 -4.92 22.83
C GLY A 269 12.78 -5.87 23.89
N PHE A 270 12.30 -7.07 23.48
CA PHE A 270 11.65 -8.04 24.38
C PHE A 270 12.26 -9.44 24.32
N ALA A 271 13.45 -9.59 23.73
CA ALA A 271 14.20 -10.85 23.59
C ALA A 271 13.37 -12.03 23.00
N MET A 272 12.47 -11.73 22.06
CA MET A 272 11.63 -12.74 21.40
C MET A 272 12.36 -13.46 20.28
N THR A 273 11.96 -14.73 20.04
CA THR A 273 12.39 -15.45 18.83
C THR A 273 11.75 -14.82 17.58
N ALA A 274 12.33 -15.08 16.40
CA ALA A 274 11.78 -14.60 15.12
C ALA A 274 10.34 -15.06 14.90
N THR A 275 10.03 -16.33 15.26
CA THR A 275 8.68 -16.90 15.12
C THR A 275 7.67 -16.22 16.07
N GLN A 276 8.05 -15.93 17.30
CA GLN A 276 7.21 -15.17 18.23
C GLN A 276 6.97 -13.74 17.73
N ALA A 277 8.01 -13.06 17.28
CA ALA A 277 7.93 -11.70 16.73
C ALA A 277 7.04 -11.62 15.47
N ALA A 278 7.02 -12.68 14.64
CA ALA A 278 6.17 -12.75 13.44
C ALA A 278 4.66 -12.66 13.75
N VAL A 279 4.23 -13.08 14.95
CA VAL A 279 2.84 -12.92 15.40
C VAL A 279 2.47 -11.42 15.47
N TYR A 280 3.38 -10.59 15.97
CA TYR A 280 3.16 -9.14 16.08
C TYR A 280 3.20 -8.44 14.71
N VAL A 281 3.96 -8.98 13.74
CA VAL A 281 3.84 -8.57 12.33
C VAL A 281 2.43 -8.82 11.81
N SER A 282 1.86 -9.99 12.12
CA SER A 282 0.49 -10.34 11.74
C SER A 282 -0.54 -9.43 12.42
N VAL A 283 -0.36 -9.12 13.70
CA VAL A 283 -1.23 -8.20 14.45
C VAL A 283 -1.21 -6.79 13.83
N THR A 284 -0.03 -6.23 13.58
CA THR A 284 0.09 -4.89 12.98
C THR A 284 -0.47 -4.85 11.56
N SER A 285 -0.31 -5.92 10.80
CA SER A 285 -0.89 -6.05 9.45
C SER A 285 -2.40 -6.15 9.49
N PHE A 286 -2.96 -6.92 10.43
CA PHE A 286 -4.39 -6.99 10.66
C PHE A 286 -4.96 -5.60 11.02
N MET A 287 -4.30 -4.90 11.93
CA MET A 287 -4.71 -3.54 12.31
C MET A 287 -4.63 -2.56 11.14
N SER A 288 -3.58 -2.64 10.31
CA SER A 288 -3.46 -1.84 9.09
C SER A 288 -4.57 -2.17 8.08
N MET A 289 -4.94 -3.46 7.94
CA MET A 289 -6.07 -3.89 7.11
C MET A 289 -7.39 -3.33 7.65
N MET A 290 -7.64 -3.48 8.95
CA MET A 290 -8.82 -2.92 9.61
C MET A 290 -8.89 -1.41 9.49
N GLY A 291 -7.73 -0.73 9.58
CA GLY A 291 -7.64 0.70 9.36
C GLY A 291 -8.16 1.16 8.00
N ARG A 292 -7.93 0.38 6.93
CA ARG A 292 -8.46 0.70 5.60
C ARG A 292 -9.99 0.68 5.56
N PHE A 293 -10.61 -0.27 6.25
CA PHE A 293 -12.07 -0.36 6.33
C PHE A 293 -12.66 0.68 7.29
N ILE A 294 -12.13 0.76 8.50
CA ILE A 294 -12.66 1.65 9.56
C ILE A 294 -12.53 3.11 9.14
N TRP A 295 -11.33 3.56 8.76
CA TRP A 295 -11.11 4.95 8.37
C TRP A 295 -11.73 5.28 7.01
N GLY A 296 -11.86 4.32 6.10
CA GLY A 296 -12.64 4.47 4.87
C GLY A 296 -14.11 4.75 5.17
N TRP A 297 -14.73 3.94 6.04
CA TRP A 297 -16.09 4.14 6.50
C TRP A 297 -16.28 5.49 7.25
N VAL A 298 -15.34 5.81 8.14
CA VAL A 298 -15.34 7.10 8.86
C VAL A 298 -15.23 8.27 7.88
N THR A 299 -14.40 8.18 6.85
CA THR A 299 -14.25 9.22 5.82
C THR A 299 -15.53 9.45 5.02
N ASP A 300 -16.32 8.39 4.79
CA ASP A 300 -17.58 8.47 4.05
C ASP A 300 -18.74 9.07 4.89
N HIS A 301 -18.73 8.81 6.20
CA HIS A 301 -19.80 9.24 7.11
C HIS A 301 -19.48 10.52 7.88
N PHE A 302 -18.22 10.84 8.07
CA PHE A 302 -17.75 12.02 8.78
C PHE A 302 -16.91 12.93 7.86
N ASN A 303 -16.48 14.07 8.39
CA ASN A 303 -15.65 14.99 7.63
C ASN A 303 -14.23 14.39 7.41
N LYS A 304 -13.87 14.17 6.13
CA LYS A 304 -12.59 13.56 5.71
C LYS A 304 -11.35 14.32 6.21
N TYR A 305 -11.45 15.64 6.41
CA TYR A 305 -10.34 16.44 6.96
C TYR A 305 -10.18 16.27 8.47
N VAL A 306 -11.29 16.04 9.18
CA VAL A 306 -11.25 15.64 10.60
C VAL A 306 -10.65 14.25 10.72
N THR A 307 -11.06 13.32 9.86
CA THR A 307 -10.48 11.97 9.80
C THR A 307 -8.97 12.02 9.57
N LEU A 308 -8.50 12.82 8.58
CA LEU A 308 -7.07 13.02 8.33
C LEU A 308 -6.35 13.56 9.57
N SER A 309 -6.95 14.53 10.28
CA SER A 309 -6.35 15.09 11.51
C SER A 309 -6.24 14.04 12.62
N ILE A 310 -7.23 13.17 12.78
CA ILE A 310 -7.21 12.09 13.79
C ILE A 310 -6.13 11.05 13.47
N ILE A 311 -6.05 10.59 12.21
CA ILE A 311 -5.04 9.59 11.81
C ILE A 311 -3.61 10.13 11.84
N CYS A 312 -3.42 11.46 11.74
CA CYS A 312 -2.13 12.11 11.99
C CYS A 312 -1.86 12.32 13.49
N GLY A 313 -2.89 12.59 14.28
CA GLY A 313 -2.76 12.93 15.70
C GLY A 313 -2.54 11.72 16.61
N LEU A 314 -3.20 10.59 16.35
CA LEU A 314 -3.03 9.37 17.13
C LEU A 314 -1.57 8.87 17.15
N PRO A 315 -0.80 8.85 16.03
CA PRO A 315 0.60 8.49 16.05
C PRO A 315 1.48 9.41 16.90
N VAL A 316 1.15 10.69 17.07
CA VAL A 316 1.86 11.58 17.99
C VAL A 316 1.81 11.02 19.42
N ILE A 317 0.60 10.62 19.85
CA ILE A 317 0.36 10.08 21.18
C ILE A 317 1.04 8.70 21.33
N THR A 318 0.83 7.81 20.37
CA THR A 318 1.37 6.43 20.48
C THR A 318 2.89 6.40 20.43
N MET A 319 3.53 7.20 19.58
CA MET A 319 5.00 7.30 19.53
C MET A 319 5.54 7.98 20.79
N GLY A 320 4.87 9.00 21.31
CA GLY A 320 5.23 9.62 22.59
C GLY A 320 5.15 8.65 23.76
N LEU A 321 4.11 7.82 23.85
CA LEU A 321 3.97 6.79 24.88
C LEU A 321 5.05 5.70 24.77
N LEU A 322 5.41 5.29 23.54
CA LEU A 322 6.48 4.32 23.30
C LEU A 322 7.86 4.85 23.75
N ALA A 323 8.07 6.16 23.67
CA ALA A 323 9.32 6.78 24.10
C ALA A 323 9.50 6.82 25.62
N VAL A 324 8.40 6.76 26.40
CA VAL A 324 8.45 6.88 27.87
C VAL A 324 8.13 5.58 28.61
N SER A 325 7.74 4.52 27.92
CA SER A 325 7.34 3.25 28.56
C SER A 325 7.84 2.04 27.79
N ALA A 326 8.50 1.13 28.49
CA ALA A 326 8.97 -0.17 27.98
C ALA A 326 7.99 -1.32 28.29
N SER A 327 6.75 -1.03 28.69
CA SER A 327 5.75 -2.06 28.98
C SER A 327 5.30 -2.77 27.69
N MET A 328 5.45 -4.08 27.64
CA MET A 328 5.08 -4.89 26.46
C MET A 328 3.61 -4.71 26.03
N PRO A 329 2.59 -4.76 26.94
CA PRO A 329 1.20 -4.56 26.52
C PRO A 329 0.95 -3.18 25.91
N LEU A 330 1.57 -2.13 26.48
CA LEU A 330 1.47 -0.78 25.95
C LEU A 330 2.16 -0.65 24.59
N THR A 331 3.35 -1.26 24.45
CA THR A 331 4.06 -1.29 23.15
C THR A 331 3.20 -1.93 22.07
N VAL A 332 2.62 -3.10 22.33
CA VAL A 332 1.75 -3.78 21.36
C VAL A 332 0.54 -2.92 21.00
N ALA A 333 -0.12 -2.32 22.00
CA ALA A 333 -1.27 -1.45 21.77
C ALA A 333 -0.90 -0.21 20.92
N CYS A 334 0.21 0.45 21.22
CA CYS A 334 0.68 1.61 20.47
C CYS A 334 1.07 1.26 19.03
N LEU A 335 1.78 0.14 18.81
CA LEU A 335 2.13 -0.34 17.48
C LEU A 335 0.88 -0.69 16.67
N ALA A 336 -0.11 -1.34 17.29
CA ALA A 336 -1.38 -1.70 16.67
C ALA A 336 -2.19 -0.45 16.25
N VAL A 337 -2.31 0.56 17.13
CA VAL A 337 -3.01 1.81 16.82
C VAL A 337 -2.29 2.59 15.71
N THR A 338 -0.96 2.63 15.74
CA THR A 338 -0.19 3.29 14.67
C THR A 338 -0.37 2.59 13.34
N ALA A 339 -0.38 1.24 13.31
CA ALA A 339 -0.65 0.47 12.11
C ALA A 339 -2.09 0.68 11.60
N LEU A 340 -3.07 0.80 12.50
CA LEU A 340 -4.46 1.15 12.17
C LEU A 340 -4.53 2.51 11.45
N CYS A 341 -3.84 3.53 11.97
CA CYS A 341 -3.76 4.85 11.36
C CYS A 341 -3.09 4.82 9.99
N TYR A 342 -2.00 4.04 9.84
CA TYR A 342 -1.33 3.84 8.56
C TYR A 342 -2.27 3.29 7.48
N GLY A 343 -3.10 2.31 7.82
CA GLY A 343 -4.13 1.82 6.92
C GLY A 343 -5.08 2.91 6.46
N GLY A 344 -5.43 3.83 7.35
CA GLY A 344 -6.31 4.97 7.09
C GLY A 344 -5.79 5.93 6.03
N PHE A 345 -4.49 6.15 5.93
CA PHE A 345 -3.93 7.00 4.87
C PHE A 345 -4.24 6.45 3.49
N GLY A 346 -4.20 5.11 3.31
CA GLY A 346 -4.53 4.48 2.03
C GLY A 346 -5.98 4.70 1.60
N SER A 347 -6.93 4.75 2.53
CA SER A 347 -8.35 4.97 2.23
C SER A 347 -8.73 6.44 2.09
N THR A 348 -8.00 7.36 2.74
CA THR A 348 -8.33 8.79 2.75
C THR A 348 -7.67 9.60 1.63
N ILE A 349 -6.53 9.14 1.08
CA ILE A 349 -5.76 9.91 0.08
C ILE A 349 -6.57 10.15 -1.21
N THR A 350 -7.32 9.17 -1.71
CA THR A 350 -8.11 9.28 -2.95
C THR A 350 -9.25 10.28 -2.80
N PRO A 351 -10.16 10.17 -1.79
CA PRO A 351 -11.25 11.10 -1.64
C PRO A 351 -10.78 12.53 -1.31
N ILE A 352 -9.68 12.68 -0.58
CA ILE A 352 -9.09 14.00 -0.30
C ILE A 352 -8.49 14.60 -1.57
N THR A 353 -7.78 13.81 -2.39
CA THR A 353 -7.22 14.27 -3.67
C THR A 353 -8.31 14.73 -4.63
N ALA A 354 -9.40 13.95 -4.74
CA ALA A 354 -10.55 14.30 -5.58
C ALA A 354 -11.25 15.59 -5.12
N ASP A 355 -11.33 15.82 -3.81
CA ASP A 355 -11.97 16.97 -3.23
C ASP A 355 -11.14 18.25 -3.36
N LEU A 356 -9.82 18.15 -3.20
CA LEU A 356 -8.90 19.28 -3.28
C LEU A 356 -8.59 19.73 -4.70
N PHE A 357 -8.55 18.79 -5.66
CA PHE A 357 -8.01 19.02 -7.01
C PHE A 357 -8.98 18.64 -8.13
N GLY A 358 -10.21 18.26 -7.79
CA GLY A 358 -11.24 17.85 -8.74
C GLY A 358 -11.21 16.37 -9.08
N SER A 359 -12.36 15.86 -9.55
CA SER A 359 -12.57 14.44 -9.82
C SER A 359 -12.19 14.02 -11.25
N LYS A 360 -12.13 14.96 -12.19
CA LYS A 360 -11.87 14.69 -13.62
C LYS A 360 -10.49 14.07 -13.87
N HIS A 361 -9.47 14.52 -13.16
CA HIS A 361 -8.08 14.08 -13.29
C HIS A 361 -7.58 13.32 -12.04
N VAL A 362 -8.50 12.80 -11.21
CA VAL A 362 -8.15 12.18 -9.92
C VAL A 362 -7.14 11.04 -10.05
N THR A 363 -7.20 10.23 -11.09
CA THR A 363 -6.27 9.10 -11.28
C THR A 363 -4.84 9.58 -11.48
N GLU A 364 -4.63 10.63 -12.26
CA GLU A 364 -3.30 11.22 -12.50
C GLU A 364 -2.79 11.94 -11.25
N ASN A 365 -3.66 12.69 -10.59
CA ASN A 365 -3.36 13.43 -9.37
C ASN A 365 -3.04 12.50 -8.19
N TYR A 366 -3.80 11.40 -8.06
CA TYR A 366 -3.56 10.36 -7.08
C TYR A 366 -2.15 9.75 -7.22
N GLY A 367 -1.70 9.46 -8.46
CA GLY A 367 -0.37 8.88 -8.69
C GLY A 367 0.76 9.77 -8.14
N VAL A 368 0.62 11.10 -8.22
CA VAL A 368 1.59 12.04 -7.62
C VAL A 368 1.44 12.10 -6.10
N MET A 369 0.22 12.17 -5.59
CA MET A 369 -0.03 12.15 -4.14
C MET A 369 0.47 10.87 -3.48
N TYR A 370 0.42 9.73 -4.19
CA TYR A 370 0.91 8.44 -3.71
C TYR A 370 2.42 8.40 -3.47
N LEU A 371 3.21 9.33 -4.03
CA LEU A 371 4.63 9.51 -3.72
C LEU A 371 4.86 9.80 -2.23
N ALA A 372 3.85 10.27 -1.50
CA ALA A 372 3.88 10.39 -0.05
C ALA A 372 4.21 9.06 0.65
N PHE A 373 3.68 7.94 0.14
CA PHE A 373 4.01 6.60 0.65
C PHE A 373 5.46 6.21 0.32
N GLY A 374 5.96 6.62 -0.85
CA GLY A 374 7.38 6.44 -1.23
C GLY A 374 8.31 7.18 -0.28
N PHE A 375 7.98 8.43 0.07
CA PHE A 375 8.72 9.20 1.07
C PHE A 375 8.68 8.53 2.46
N ALA A 376 7.52 8.09 2.91
CA ALA A 376 7.38 7.38 4.18
C ALA A 376 8.19 6.06 4.19
N GLY A 377 8.23 5.35 3.06
CA GLY A 377 9.07 4.16 2.86
C GLY A 377 10.56 4.45 2.87
N LEU A 378 10.96 5.66 2.44
CA LEU A 378 12.33 6.13 2.54
C LEU A 378 12.71 6.43 4.00
N VAL A 379 11.90 7.23 4.68
CA VAL A 379 12.23 7.80 5.99
C VAL A 379 11.90 6.84 7.12
N GLY A 380 10.75 6.18 7.10
CA GLY A 380 10.26 5.36 8.21
C GLY A 380 11.21 4.26 8.67
N PRO A 381 11.63 3.33 7.79
CA PRO A 381 12.57 2.27 8.18
C PRO A 381 13.92 2.82 8.64
N GLN A 382 14.43 3.87 7.99
CA GLN A 382 15.71 4.49 8.34
C GLN A 382 15.69 5.20 9.69
N LEU A 383 14.55 5.77 10.10
CA LEU A 383 14.41 6.34 11.44
C LEU A 383 14.69 5.29 12.52
N ALA A 384 14.08 4.11 12.39
CA ALA A 384 14.29 3.06 13.37
C ALA A 384 15.74 2.59 13.42
N VAL A 385 16.42 2.48 12.29
CA VAL A 385 17.81 1.97 12.23
C VAL A 385 18.82 3.02 12.70
N ASN A 386 18.68 4.26 12.23
CA ASN A 386 19.68 5.31 12.51
C ASN A 386 19.54 5.92 13.91
N PHE A 387 18.35 5.84 14.49
CA PHE A 387 18.05 6.39 15.83
C PHE A 387 17.79 5.32 16.89
N SER A 388 18.10 4.04 16.61
CA SER A 388 18.10 2.98 17.63
C SER A 388 19.53 2.60 18.01
N SER A 389 19.72 2.19 19.28
CA SER A 389 21.01 1.74 19.80
C SER A 389 20.80 0.52 20.71
N GLY A 390 21.44 -0.62 20.39
CA GLY A 390 21.42 -1.80 21.24
C GLY A 390 20.01 -2.38 21.55
N GLY A 391 19.01 -2.08 20.72
CA GLY A 391 17.61 -2.49 20.95
C GLY A 391 16.74 -1.41 21.60
N ASP A 392 17.32 -0.28 21.99
CA ASP A 392 16.58 0.91 22.44
C ASP A 392 16.12 1.74 21.22
N TYR A 393 14.82 1.92 21.09
CA TYR A 393 14.15 2.69 20.01
C TYR A 393 13.60 4.05 20.51
N THR A 394 13.92 4.47 21.74
CA THR A 394 13.36 5.69 22.35
C THR A 394 13.56 6.92 21.48
N THR A 395 14.77 7.14 20.98
CA THR A 395 15.07 8.29 20.10
C THR A 395 14.29 8.20 18.76
N ALA A 396 14.19 6.99 18.18
CA ALA A 396 13.43 6.78 16.96
C ALA A 396 11.94 7.11 17.16
N TYR A 397 11.35 6.72 18.29
CA TYR A 397 9.98 7.04 18.65
C TYR A 397 9.75 8.55 18.83
N LEU A 398 10.67 9.25 19.51
CA LEU A 398 10.59 10.71 19.68
C LEU A 398 10.63 11.44 18.35
N VAL A 399 11.56 11.07 17.45
CA VAL A 399 11.65 11.67 16.11
C VAL A 399 10.40 11.37 15.30
N ALA A 400 9.88 10.14 15.36
CA ALA A 400 8.61 9.78 14.69
C ALA A 400 7.41 10.55 15.26
N ALA A 401 7.38 10.82 16.56
CA ALA A 401 6.35 11.65 17.20
C ALA A 401 6.38 13.09 16.68
N VAL A 402 7.59 13.69 16.57
CA VAL A 402 7.77 15.05 16.03
C VAL A 402 7.31 15.12 14.56
N ILE A 403 7.71 14.15 13.73
CA ILE A 403 7.28 14.08 12.32
C ILE A 403 5.75 13.96 12.22
N SER A 404 5.13 13.11 13.06
CA SER A 404 3.67 12.96 13.12
C SER A 404 2.98 14.24 13.60
N ALA A 405 3.59 15.00 14.53
CA ALA A 405 3.07 16.29 14.95
C ALA A 405 3.09 17.34 13.81
N ILE A 406 4.15 17.36 13.01
CA ILE A 406 4.20 18.21 11.79
C ILE A 406 3.09 17.79 10.82
N ALA A 407 2.87 16.47 10.62
CA ALA A 407 1.79 15.97 9.77
C ALA A 407 0.42 16.43 10.27
N LEU A 408 0.18 16.40 11.59
CA LEU A 408 -1.05 16.89 12.21
C LEU A 408 -1.25 18.39 11.94
N VAL A 409 -0.21 19.20 12.11
CA VAL A 409 -0.29 20.65 11.81
C VAL A 409 -0.65 20.87 10.34
N MET A 410 -0.01 20.14 9.41
CA MET A 410 -0.33 20.23 7.98
C MET A 410 -1.77 19.79 7.69
N ALA A 411 -2.25 18.70 8.30
CA ALA A 411 -3.64 18.26 8.16
C ALA A 411 -4.65 19.31 8.66
N LEU A 412 -4.36 19.98 9.78
CA LEU A 412 -5.18 21.08 10.32
C LEU A 412 -5.16 22.30 9.39
N LEU A 413 -4.03 22.61 8.74
CA LEU A 413 -3.94 23.68 7.75
C LEU A 413 -4.77 23.37 6.50
N VAL A 414 -4.73 22.11 5.99
CA VAL A 414 -5.61 21.66 4.90
C VAL A 414 -7.07 21.89 5.27
N ARG A 415 -7.46 21.43 6.46
CA ARG A 415 -8.83 21.60 6.98
C ARG A 415 -9.24 23.06 7.06
N LYS A 416 -8.41 23.94 7.65
CA LYS A 416 -8.69 25.38 7.80
C LYS A 416 -8.90 26.04 6.43
N LYS A 417 -7.99 25.79 5.47
CA LYS A 417 -8.02 26.40 4.16
C LYS A 417 -9.23 25.96 3.33
N VAL A 418 -9.65 24.70 3.47
CA VAL A 418 -10.88 24.21 2.84
C VAL A 418 -12.10 24.84 3.47
N LEU A 419 -12.18 24.95 4.80
CA LEU A 419 -13.31 25.59 5.49
C LEU A 419 -13.46 27.07 5.10
N SER A 420 -12.35 27.81 4.93
CA SER A 420 -12.42 29.21 4.45
C SER A 420 -12.94 29.32 3.03
N SER A 421 -12.66 28.35 2.15
CA SER A 421 -13.18 28.31 0.77
C SER A 421 -14.67 27.94 0.65
N TYR A 422 -15.33 27.56 1.75
CA TYR A 422 -16.78 27.33 1.81
C TYR A 422 -17.56 28.52 2.38
N THR A 423 -16.87 29.51 2.95
CA THR A 423 -17.48 30.71 3.56
C THR A 423 -17.44 31.93 2.63
N ASP A 424 -16.67 31.88 1.58
CA ASP A 424 -16.64 32.83 0.45
C ASP A 424 -17.46 32.27 -0.74
#